data_130f0bceb9ce91781f62f5f93d6ee042
#
_entry.id   130f0bceb9ce91781f62f5f93d6ee042
#
_cell.length_a   1.000
_cell.length_b   1.000
_cell.length_c   1.000
_cell.angle_alpha   90.00
_cell.angle_beta   90.00
_cell.angle_gamma   90.00
#
_symmetry.space_group_name_H-M   'P 1'
#
loop_
_entity.id
_entity.type
_entity.pdbx_description
1 polymer ?
#
loop_
_entity_poly.entity_id
_entity_poly.type
_entity_poly.pdbx_seq_one_letter_code
_entity_poly.pdbx_strand_id
1 'polypeptide(L)'
;MILFLRRYSFLFFIIFMTLSLYMVFLYAPKEKIMGDVQRIFYFHMGYVLVFTIAFTMNLIYSIKFLRHNNLADSNIAYINGEIGTVFTLLTLVSGMIWAKPVWGTWWTSDPQ
;
A
#
# COMPACT_ATOMS: atom_id res chain seq x y z
N MET A 1 21.62 -1.26 17.35
CA MET A 1 21.01 -0.91 16.07
C MET A 1 19.50 -1.06 16.07
N ILE A 2 18.97 -2.19 16.56
CA ILE A 2 17.52 -2.38 16.64
C ILE A 2 16.86 -1.33 17.53
N LEU A 3 17.47 -1.02 18.69
CA LEU A 3 16.97 0.01 19.59
C LEU A 3 16.95 1.40 18.93
N PHE A 4 18.01 1.69 18.14
CA PHE A 4 18.09 2.94 17.39
C PHE A 4 16.92 3.04 16.38
N LEU A 5 16.71 2.00 15.58
CA LEU A 5 15.63 1.96 14.59
C LEU A 5 14.26 2.09 15.26
N ARG A 6 14.08 1.40 16.38
CA ARG A 6 12.82 1.44 17.12
C ARG A 6 12.55 2.81 17.71
N ARG A 7 13.60 3.46 18.23
CA ARG A 7 13.49 4.79 18.83
C ARG A 7 13.16 5.86 17.80
N TYR A 8 13.74 5.77 16.62
CA TYR A 8 13.60 6.81 15.60
C TYR A 8 12.65 6.43 14.47
N SER A 9 12.00 5.27 14.55
CA SER A 9 11.10 4.81 13.47
C SER A 9 9.95 5.77 13.24
N PHE A 10 9.37 6.33 14.31
CA PHE A 10 8.27 7.28 14.19
C PHE A 10 8.74 8.56 13.48
N LEU A 11 9.94 9.04 13.82
CA LEU A 11 10.52 10.22 13.20
C LEU A 11 10.77 9.97 11.71
N PHE A 12 11.34 8.83 11.35
CA PHE A 12 11.55 8.46 9.95
C PHE A 12 10.22 8.37 9.20
N PHE A 13 9.21 7.80 9.83
CA PHE A 13 7.88 7.70 9.23
C PHE A 13 7.33 9.09 8.91
N ILE A 14 7.42 10.02 9.84
CA ILE A 14 6.93 11.39 9.64
C ILE A 14 7.68 12.06 8.49
N ILE A 15 9.01 11.92 8.45
CA ILE A 15 9.83 12.52 7.41
C ILE A 15 9.44 11.97 6.04
N PHE A 16 9.36 10.64 5.89
CA PHE A 16 9.02 10.02 4.61
C PHE A 16 7.60 10.33 4.19
N MET A 17 6.66 10.36 5.14
CA MET A 17 5.27 10.70 4.82
C MET A 17 5.15 12.14 4.35
N THR A 18 5.83 13.07 5.01
CA THR A 18 5.83 14.48 4.63
C THR A 18 6.43 14.66 3.23
N LEU A 19 7.57 14.02 2.97
CA LEU A 19 8.18 14.07 1.64
C LEU A 19 7.27 13.49 0.57
N SER A 20 6.61 12.36 0.88
CA SER A 20 5.72 11.71 -0.06
C SER A 20 4.53 12.61 -0.42
N LEU A 21 3.91 13.23 0.59
CA LEU A 21 2.80 14.14 0.36
C LEU A 21 3.24 15.37 -0.43
N TYR A 22 4.42 15.90 -0.12
CA TYR A 22 4.98 17.02 -0.88
C TYR A 22 5.18 16.63 -2.34
N MET A 23 5.79 15.45 -2.59
CA MET A 23 6.06 14.99 -3.95
C MET A 23 4.77 14.80 -4.75
N VAL A 24 3.73 14.27 -4.11
CA VAL A 24 2.46 13.99 -4.79
C VAL A 24 1.69 15.28 -5.10
N PHE A 25 1.60 16.19 -4.14
CA PHE A 25 0.70 17.33 -4.26
C PHE A 25 1.37 18.61 -4.76
N LEU A 26 2.65 18.80 -4.49
CA LEU A 26 3.32 20.06 -4.82
C LEU A 26 4.40 19.92 -5.88
N TYR A 27 5.13 18.79 -5.88
CA TYR A 27 6.25 18.61 -6.81
C TYR A 27 5.84 17.92 -8.10
N ALA A 28 5.02 16.87 -8.01
CA ALA A 28 4.62 16.12 -9.19
C ALA A 28 3.81 17.01 -10.15
N PRO A 29 4.18 17.07 -11.45
CA PRO A 29 3.44 17.90 -12.36
C PRO A 29 2.03 17.39 -12.58
N LYS A 30 1.09 18.31 -12.73
CA LYS A 30 -0.30 17.97 -12.98
C LYS A 30 -0.43 17.50 -14.44
N GLU A 31 -0.95 16.30 -14.63
CA GLU A 31 -1.16 15.75 -15.95
C GLU A 31 -2.30 16.50 -16.65
N LYS A 32 -2.09 16.86 -17.94
CA LYS A 32 -3.02 17.74 -18.65
C LYS A 32 -4.40 17.12 -18.85
N ILE A 33 -4.46 15.81 -19.11
CA ILE A 33 -5.71 15.12 -19.39
C ILE A 33 -6.39 14.68 -18.10
N MET A 34 -5.62 14.10 -17.18
CA MET A 34 -6.15 13.52 -15.96
C MET A 34 -6.25 14.51 -14.80
N GLY A 35 -5.38 15.53 -14.79
CA GLY A 35 -5.38 16.54 -13.73
C GLY A 35 -5.13 15.94 -12.36
N ASP A 36 -6.01 16.29 -11.41
CA ASP A 36 -5.87 15.81 -10.02
C ASP A 36 -6.13 14.31 -9.87
N VAL A 37 -6.75 13.68 -10.87
CA VAL A 37 -7.00 12.23 -10.84
C VAL A 37 -5.69 11.45 -10.80
N GLN A 38 -4.62 11.98 -11.40
CA GLN A 38 -3.31 11.34 -11.37
C GLN A 38 -2.78 11.20 -9.94
N ARG A 39 -3.14 12.12 -9.05
CA ARG A 39 -2.74 12.03 -7.64
C ARG A 39 -3.36 10.83 -6.96
N ILE A 40 -4.61 10.50 -7.31
CA ILE A 40 -5.26 9.27 -6.82
C ILE A 40 -4.47 8.05 -7.28
N PHE A 41 -3.99 8.07 -8.52
CA PHE A 41 -3.19 6.98 -9.07
C PHE A 41 -1.90 6.77 -8.26
N TYR A 42 -1.23 7.83 -7.83
CA TYR A 42 -0.03 7.71 -7.02
C TYR A 42 -0.31 6.98 -5.70
N PHE A 43 -1.40 7.36 -5.03
CA PHE A 43 -1.80 6.68 -3.78
C PHE A 43 -2.20 5.23 -4.06
N HIS A 44 -2.93 5.01 -5.14
CA HIS A 44 -3.34 3.66 -5.54
C HIS A 44 -2.12 2.75 -5.75
N MET A 45 -1.11 3.21 -6.46
CA MET A 45 0.10 2.41 -6.70
C MET A 45 0.86 2.16 -5.39
N GLY A 46 0.88 3.13 -4.49
CA GLY A 46 1.47 2.94 -3.17
C GLY A 46 0.76 1.83 -2.39
N TYR A 47 -0.57 1.82 -2.42
CA TYR A 47 -1.35 0.78 -1.74
C TYR A 47 -1.10 -0.60 -2.36
N VAL A 48 -1.00 -0.68 -3.69
CA VAL A 48 -0.67 -1.92 -4.38
C VAL A 48 0.67 -2.46 -3.90
N LEU A 49 1.66 -1.58 -3.80
CA LEU A 49 2.99 -1.98 -3.36
C LEU A 49 2.96 -2.54 -1.93
N VAL A 50 2.25 -1.86 -1.03
CA VAL A 50 2.18 -2.28 0.37
C VAL A 50 1.48 -3.62 0.51
N PHE A 51 0.31 -3.81 -0.14
CA PHE A 51 -0.38 -5.08 0.04
C PHE A 51 0.38 -6.24 -0.61
N THR A 52 1.10 -5.98 -1.71
CA THR A 52 1.93 -7.01 -2.34
C THR A 52 3.02 -7.47 -1.38
N ILE A 53 3.73 -6.53 -0.74
CA ILE A 53 4.76 -6.85 0.23
C ILE A 53 4.15 -7.57 1.44
N ALA A 54 3.01 -7.07 1.95
CA ALA A 54 2.38 -7.65 3.14
C ALA A 54 1.94 -9.09 2.89
N PHE A 55 1.31 -9.37 1.76
CA PHE A 55 0.88 -10.75 1.46
C PHE A 55 2.05 -11.67 1.15
N THR A 56 3.12 -11.14 0.55
CA THR A 56 4.35 -11.91 0.36
C THR A 56 4.93 -12.33 1.70
N MET A 57 5.01 -11.40 2.65
CA MET A 57 5.49 -11.70 4.00
C MET A 57 4.55 -12.66 4.74
N ASN A 58 3.24 -12.50 4.54
CA ASN A 58 2.26 -13.43 5.09
C ASN A 58 2.53 -14.85 4.59
N LEU A 59 2.77 -15.01 3.31
CA LEU A 59 3.06 -16.32 2.71
C LEU A 59 4.34 -16.92 3.31
N ILE A 60 5.41 -16.12 3.35
CA ILE A 60 6.71 -16.59 3.84
C ILE A 60 6.59 -17.06 5.28
N TYR A 61 6.00 -16.25 6.16
CA TYR A 61 5.90 -16.59 7.58
C TYR A 61 4.86 -17.68 7.85
N SER A 62 3.85 -17.81 7.02
CA SER A 62 2.92 -18.94 7.11
C SER A 62 3.64 -20.26 6.82
N ILE A 63 4.47 -20.28 5.78
CA ILE A 63 5.27 -21.47 5.45
C ILE A 63 6.25 -21.79 6.58
N LYS A 64 6.91 -20.79 7.13
CA LYS A 64 7.82 -20.97 8.26
C LYS A 64 7.10 -21.56 9.46
N PHE A 65 5.89 -21.07 9.77
CA PHE A 65 5.11 -21.59 10.88
C PHE A 65 4.78 -23.06 10.67
N LEU A 66 4.35 -23.42 9.46
CA LEU A 66 4.01 -24.81 9.16
C LEU A 66 5.21 -25.74 9.30
N ARG A 67 6.41 -25.24 9.00
CA ARG A 67 7.62 -26.05 9.08
C ARG A 67 8.18 -26.17 10.50
N HIS A 68 8.12 -25.07 11.27
CA HIS A 68 8.84 -24.98 12.54
C HIS A 68 7.94 -24.85 13.76
N ASN A 69 6.63 -24.63 13.57
CA ASN A 69 5.65 -24.45 14.66
C ASN A 69 6.03 -23.35 15.65
N ASN A 70 6.69 -22.29 15.16
CA ASN A 70 7.08 -21.17 16.01
C ASN A 70 5.93 -20.15 16.03
N LEU A 71 5.36 -19.90 17.23
CA LEU A 71 4.23 -18.98 17.36
C LEU A 71 4.56 -17.55 16.93
N ALA A 72 5.83 -17.13 17.04
CA ALA A 72 6.23 -15.81 16.57
C ALA A 72 6.00 -15.67 15.06
N ASP A 73 6.28 -16.72 14.30
CA ASP A 73 6.06 -16.69 12.85
C ASP A 73 4.58 -16.60 12.51
N SER A 74 3.73 -17.30 13.29
CA SER A 74 2.27 -17.21 13.13
C SER A 74 1.77 -15.79 13.37
N ASN A 75 2.27 -15.15 14.42
CA ASN A 75 1.87 -13.78 14.77
C ASN A 75 2.28 -12.80 13.69
N ILE A 76 3.50 -12.94 13.14
CA ILE A 76 3.97 -12.08 12.06
C ILE A 76 3.12 -12.27 10.81
N ALA A 77 2.79 -13.52 10.48
CA ALA A 77 1.93 -13.82 9.33
C ALA A 77 0.55 -13.19 9.50
N TYR A 78 -0.03 -13.29 10.69
CA TYR A 78 -1.34 -12.74 10.99
C TYR A 78 -1.36 -11.20 10.82
N ILE A 79 -0.36 -10.53 11.38
CA ILE A 79 -0.26 -9.08 11.28
C ILE A 79 -0.12 -8.64 9.82
N ASN A 80 0.71 -9.33 9.05
CA ASN A 80 0.86 -9.01 7.63
C ASN A 80 -0.42 -9.28 6.83
N GLY A 81 -1.18 -10.31 7.22
CA GLY A 81 -2.48 -10.57 6.63
C GLY A 81 -3.47 -9.44 6.88
N GLU A 82 -3.49 -8.89 8.09
CA GLU A 82 -4.35 -7.75 8.43
C GLU A 82 -3.96 -6.52 7.62
N ILE A 83 -2.67 -6.20 7.59
CA ILE A 83 -2.17 -5.05 6.82
C ILE A 83 -2.51 -5.23 5.34
N GLY A 84 -2.27 -6.41 4.79
CA GLY A 84 -2.56 -6.71 3.40
C GLY A 84 -4.04 -6.55 3.08
N THR A 85 -4.92 -7.00 3.97
CA THR A 85 -6.37 -6.88 3.79
C THR A 85 -6.81 -5.42 3.76
N VAL A 86 -6.33 -4.62 4.71
CA VAL A 86 -6.66 -3.19 4.76
C VAL A 86 -6.20 -2.50 3.48
N PHE A 87 -4.96 -2.74 3.05
CA PHE A 87 -4.45 -2.09 1.85
C PHE A 87 -5.07 -2.63 0.57
N THR A 88 -5.56 -3.86 0.56
CA THR A 88 -6.34 -4.38 -0.56
C THR A 88 -7.65 -3.60 -0.70
N LEU A 89 -8.34 -3.34 0.41
CA LEU A 89 -9.56 -2.53 0.39
C LEU A 89 -9.26 -1.12 -0.09
N LEU A 90 -8.18 -0.51 0.40
CA LEU A 90 -7.76 0.82 -0.06
C LEU A 90 -7.44 0.82 -1.56
N THR A 91 -6.80 -0.25 -2.04
CA THR A 91 -6.49 -0.40 -3.46
C THR A 91 -7.76 -0.46 -4.29
N LEU A 92 -8.74 -1.25 -3.88
CA LEU A 92 -10.01 -1.37 -4.60
C LEU A 92 -10.73 -0.03 -4.64
N VAL A 93 -10.85 0.63 -3.49
CA VAL A 93 -11.56 1.90 -3.41
C VAL A 93 -10.86 2.97 -4.24
N SER A 94 -9.54 3.10 -4.12
CA SER A 94 -8.79 4.10 -4.88
C SER A 94 -8.84 3.82 -6.38
N GLY A 95 -8.81 2.55 -6.76
CA GLY A 95 -8.94 2.16 -8.17
C GLY A 95 -10.31 2.52 -8.74
N MET A 96 -11.37 2.33 -7.96
CA MET A 96 -12.72 2.70 -8.38
C MET A 96 -12.87 4.23 -8.52
N ILE A 97 -12.31 4.97 -7.57
CA ILE A 97 -12.34 6.44 -7.62
C ILE A 97 -11.57 6.94 -8.85
N TRP A 98 -10.43 6.32 -9.16
CA TRP A 98 -9.66 6.65 -10.35
C TRP A 98 -10.40 6.27 -11.63
N ALA A 99 -11.06 5.10 -11.64
CA ALA A 99 -11.71 4.57 -12.82
C ALA A 99 -12.88 5.42 -13.29
N LYS A 100 -13.65 5.98 -12.36
CA LYS A 100 -14.85 6.76 -12.70
C LYS A 100 -14.56 7.92 -13.65
N PRO A 101 -13.61 8.84 -13.33
CA PRO A 101 -13.32 9.93 -14.26
C PRO A 101 -12.56 9.48 -15.52
N VAL A 102 -11.81 8.38 -15.47
CA VAL A 102 -10.99 7.93 -16.61
C VAL A 102 -11.83 7.11 -17.59
N TRP A 103 -12.65 6.17 -17.07
CA TRP A 103 -13.41 5.23 -17.90
C TRP A 103 -14.91 5.52 -17.90
N GLY A 104 -15.39 6.45 -17.07
CA GLY A 104 -16.81 6.73 -16.95
C GLY A 104 -17.60 5.76 -16.10
N THR A 105 -16.95 4.75 -15.52
CA THR A 105 -17.59 3.76 -14.65
C THR A 105 -16.68 3.43 -13.47
N TRP A 106 -17.31 3.15 -12.33
CA TRP A 106 -16.57 2.77 -11.11
C TRP A 106 -15.85 1.44 -11.27
N TRP A 107 -16.43 0.52 -12.05
CA TRP A 107 -15.87 -0.81 -12.21
C TRP A 107 -16.24 -1.33 -13.60
N THR A 108 -15.34 -2.09 -14.21
CA THR A 108 -15.63 -2.81 -15.45
C THR A 108 -14.95 -4.17 -15.38
N SER A 109 -15.67 -5.20 -15.75
CA SER A 109 -15.14 -6.55 -15.89
C SER A 109 -14.72 -6.85 -17.32
N ASP A 110 -15.07 -5.97 -18.26
CA ASP A 110 -14.71 -6.15 -19.65
C ASP A 110 -13.34 -5.55 -19.93
N PRO A 111 -12.41 -6.31 -20.54
CA PRO A 111 -11.13 -5.74 -20.94
C PRO A 111 -11.34 -4.68 -22.01
N GLN A 112 -10.67 -3.56 -21.82
CA GLN A 112 -10.82 -2.43 -22.76
C GLN A 112 -9.53 -2.05 -23.41
#